data_2d43daa08012948deb2d150167cadf88
#
_entry.id   2d43daa08012948deb2d150167cadf88
#
_cell.length_a   1.000
_cell.length_b   1.000
_cell.length_c   1.000
_cell.angle_alpha   90.00
_cell.angle_beta   90.00
_cell.angle_gamma   90.00
#
_symmetry.space_group_name_H-M   'P 1'
#
loop_
_entity.id
_entity.type
_entity.pdbx_description
1 polymer ?
#
loop_
_entity_poly.entity_id
_entity_poly.type
_entity_poly.pdbx_seq_one_letter_code
_entity_poly.pdbx_strand_id
1 'polypeptide(L)'
;NTKEECSFTYNLEEATEWMSNITGIKKNEQTIPMSKCIINIEDGTITIKTALSENDKIAISAEGYQNVTFIVQGEHLFNIAWKHDENTHWKECMIKDCAEKTDVAEHNGGQATCQKKAECEVCSQEYGELGAHNYGSEWKHDETSHWRECQTEGCTAKTEIAVHSGGQATCQKKAECEVCGQEYGELGAHNYGSEWKHDETSHWRECQTEGCTAKTDVAKHSGGQA
;
A
#
# COMPACT_ATOMS: atom_id res chain seq x y z
N ASN A 1 -4.34 42.78 18.25
CA ASN A 1 -3.15 43.11 19.04
C ASN A 1 -1.94 43.17 18.11
N THR A 2 -1.25 44.32 18.11
CA THR A 2 0.01 44.49 17.37
C THR A 2 1.15 44.43 18.35
N LYS A 3 2.12 43.54 18.17
CA LYS A 3 3.35 43.53 18.97
C LYS A 3 4.39 44.40 18.29
N GLU A 4 4.96 45.37 19.01
CA GLU A 4 6.01 46.25 18.49
C GLU A 4 7.38 45.55 18.37
N GLU A 5 7.57 44.49 19.15
CA GLU A 5 8.78 43.66 19.15
C GLU A 5 8.42 42.22 19.47
N CYS A 6 8.99 41.27 18.76
CA CYS A 6 8.81 39.85 19.00
C CYS A 6 10.18 39.18 19.13
N SER A 7 10.36 38.43 20.22
CA SER A 7 11.56 37.65 20.47
C SER A 7 11.16 36.19 20.62
N PHE A 8 11.88 35.31 19.94
CA PHE A 8 11.68 33.86 20.03
C PHE A 8 13.02 33.12 20.08
N THR A 9 13.02 32.00 20.73
CA THR A 9 14.20 31.12 20.81
C THR A 9 13.98 29.93 19.87
N TYR A 10 14.97 29.66 19.04
CA TYR A 10 14.95 28.54 18.13
C TYR A 10 15.51 27.29 18.82
N ASN A 11 14.72 26.23 18.95
CA ASN A 11 15.09 25.02 19.68
C ASN A 11 15.41 23.88 18.68
N LEU A 12 16.60 23.92 18.06
CA LEU A 12 17.16 22.82 17.27
C LEU A 12 18.52 22.42 17.83
N GLU A 13 18.88 21.15 17.69
CA GLU A 13 20.21 20.65 18.09
C GLU A 13 21.38 21.36 17.36
N GLU A 14 21.11 21.89 16.14
CA GLU A 14 22.07 22.65 15.31
C GLU A 14 21.74 24.15 15.21
N ALA A 15 20.99 24.70 16.18
CA ALA A 15 20.51 26.09 16.14
C ALA A 15 21.66 27.12 15.99
N THR A 16 22.76 26.89 16.65
CA THR A 16 23.93 27.79 16.64
C THR A 16 24.50 27.97 15.23
N GLU A 17 24.70 26.87 14.50
CA GLU A 17 25.23 26.90 13.14
C GLU A 17 24.20 27.49 12.16
N TRP A 18 22.95 27.08 12.23
CA TRP A 18 21.87 27.64 11.42
C TRP A 18 21.71 29.15 11.62
N MET A 19 21.71 29.61 12.89
CA MET A 19 21.59 31.04 13.23
C MET A 19 22.75 31.88 12.71
N SER A 20 23.94 31.32 12.69
CA SER A 20 25.15 31.99 12.16
C SER A 20 25.08 32.23 10.66
N ASN A 21 24.26 31.43 9.96
CA ASN A 21 24.09 31.46 8.49
C ASN A 21 22.80 32.18 8.05
N ILE A 22 22.08 32.88 8.96
CA ILE A 22 20.88 33.64 8.58
C ILE A 22 21.23 34.75 7.60
N THR A 23 20.58 34.68 6.42
CA THR A 23 20.78 35.63 5.31
C THR A 23 19.63 36.62 5.15
N GLY A 24 18.49 36.35 5.73
CA GLY A 24 17.35 37.26 5.60
C GLY A 24 16.13 36.86 6.41
N ILE A 25 15.34 37.85 6.77
CA ILE A 25 14.05 37.68 7.45
C ILE A 25 13.00 38.46 6.67
N LYS A 26 11.85 37.84 6.39
CA LYS A 26 10.73 38.44 5.70
C LYS A 26 9.47 38.39 6.54
N LYS A 27 8.66 39.42 6.43
CA LYS A 27 7.28 39.49 6.93
C LYS A 27 6.33 39.56 5.75
N ASN A 28 5.43 38.61 5.58
CA ASN A 28 4.47 38.56 4.46
C ASN A 28 5.16 38.82 3.11
N GLU A 29 6.24 38.11 2.81
CA GLU A 29 7.11 38.23 1.64
C GLU A 29 7.93 39.55 1.54
N GLN A 30 7.74 40.53 2.43
CA GLN A 30 8.52 41.76 2.48
C GLN A 30 9.74 41.61 3.37
N THR A 31 10.92 41.98 2.84
CA THR A 31 12.17 41.89 3.58
C THR A 31 12.21 42.86 4.77
N ILE A 32 12.49 42.31 5.95
CA ILE A 32 12.79 43.11 7.16
C ILE A 32 14.29 43.45 7.13
N PRO A 33 14.65 44.73 7.20
CA PRO A 33 16.06 45.11 7.28
C PRO A 33 16.74 44.45 8.48
N MET A 34 17.92 43.87 8.30
CA MET A 34 18.67 43.19 9.38
C MET A 34 19.01 44.12 10.56
N SER A 35 19.04 45.46 10.34
CA SER A 35 19.14 46.44 11.42
C SER A 35 17.97 46.45 12.41
N LYS A 36 16.85 45.87 12.02
CA LYS A 36 15.66 45.64 12.87
C LYS A 36 15.63 44.23 13.48
N CYS A 37 16.66 43.43 13.27
CA CYS A 37 16.74 42.06 13.77
C CYS A 37 17.97 41.96 14.71
N ILE A 38 17.78 41.32 15.86
CA ILE A 38 18.86 40.93 16.76
C ILE A 38 18.92 39.40 16.76
N ILE A 39 20.07 38.87 16.38
CA ILE A 39 20.31 37.41 16.40
C ILE A 39 21.34 37.17 17.50
N ASN A 40 20.93 36.53 18.58
CA ASN A 40 21.82 36.15 19.67
C ASN A 40 22.04 34.65 19.62
N ILE A 41 23.21 34.26 19.14
CA ILE A 41 23.61 32.87 18.93
C ILE A 41 23.87 32.17 20.26
N GLU A 42 24.33 32.89 21.30
CA GLU A 42 24.65 32.28 22.59
C GLU A 42 23.43 31.75 23.33
N ASP A 43 22.31 32.48 23.29
CA ASP A 43 21.04 32.06 23.92
C ASP A 43 19.99 31.53 22.93
N GLY A 44 20.35 31.48 21.67
CA GLY A 44 19.48 30.95 20.61
C GLY A 44 18.27 31.85 20.29
N THR A 45 18.35 33.18 20.58
CA THR A 45 17.20 34.08 20.39
C THR A 45 17.32 34.91 19.10
N ILE A 46 16.16 35.10 18.47
CA ILE A 46 15.97 36.04 17.36
C ILE A 46 14.91 37.04 17.77
N THR A 47 15.26 38.31 17.79
CA THR A 47 14.35 39.42 18.09
C THR A 47 14.09 40.25 16.85
N ILE A 48 12.81 40.45 16.51
CA ILE A 48 12.37 41.25 15.37
C ILE A 48 11.71 42.52 15.92
N LYS A 49 12.35 43.68 15.68
CA LYS A 49 11.88 45.02 16.07
C LYS A 49 10.97 45.61 14.97
N THR A 50 9.87 44.94 14.70
CA THR A 50 8.87 45.37 13.73
C THR A 50 7.47 44.95 14.26
N ALA A 51 6.50 45.81 14.13
CA ALA A 51 5.14 45.52 14.53
C ALA A 51 4.62 44.27 13.80
N LEU A 52 4.22 43.24 14.58
CA LEU A 52 3.63 42.01 14.10
C LEU A 52 2.14 41.98 14.45
N SER A 53 1.34 41.50 13.53
CA SER A 53 -0.10 41.37 13.64
C SER A 53 -0.52 39.91 13.54
N GLU A 54 -1.72 39.63 13.97
CA GLU A 54 -2.35 38.29 13.80
C GLU A 54 -2.26 37.81 12.36
N ASN A 55 -1.88 36.56 12.16
CA ASN A 55 -1.68 35.90 10.88
C ASN A 55 -0.49 36.40 10.03
N ASP A 56 0.36 37.29 10.54
CA ASP A 56 1.60 37.61 9.85
C ASP A 56 2.48 36.36 9.69
N LYS A 57 3.02 36.18 8.49
CA LYS A 57 4.00 35.12 8.20
C LYS A 57 5.41 35.67 8.28
N ILE A 58 6.24 35.06 9.10
CA ILE A 58 7.66 35.40 9.25
C ILE A 58 8.47 34.26 8.64
N ALA A 59 9.19 34.54 7.57
CA ALA A 59 10.11 33.58 6.95
C ALA A 59 11.57 33.97 7.24
N ILE A 60 12.37 33.00 7.68
CA ILE A 60 13.79 33.14 7.95
C ILE A 60 14.56 32.25 7.00
N SER A 61 15.52 32.83 6.29
CA SER A 61 16.40 32.10 5.37
C SER A 61 17.81 32.03 5.94
N ALA A 62 18.44 30.89 5.87
CA ALA A 62 19.83 30.67 6.24
C ALA A 62 20.55 29.92 5.11
N GLU A 63 21.76 30.29 4.79
CA GLU A 63 22.56 29.67 3.72
C GLU A 63 22.86 28.20 4.04
N GLY A 64 22.58 27.30 3.10
CA GLY A 64 22.75 25.85 3.29
C GLY A 64 21.62 25.14 4.01
N TYR A 65 20.56 25.85 4.43
CA TYR A 65 19.44 25.30 5.18
C TYR A 65 18.08 25.60 4.51
N GLN A 66 17.07 24.83 4.87
CA GLN A 66 15.70 25.11 4.46
C GLN A 66 15.15 26.36 5.18
N ASN A 67 14.33 27.14 4.49
CA ASN A 67 13.66 28.28 5.10
C ASN A 67 12.71 27.82 6.22
N VAL A 68 12.73 28.53 7.32
CA VAL A 68 11.78 28.34 8.42
C VAL A 68 10.72 29.43 8.37
N THR A 69 9.45 29.05 8.51
CA THR A 69 8.34 30.01 8.47
C THR A 69 7.45 29.83 9.69
N PHE A 70 7.03 30.94 10.28
CA PHE A 70 6.12 31.02 11.43
C PHE A 70 4.90 31.84 11.09
N ILE A 71 3.80 31.56 11.82
CA ILE A 71 2.58 32.38 11.80
C ILE A 71 2.36 32.97 13.18
N VAL A 72 2.06 34.27 13.23
CA VAL A 72 1.73 34.98 14.48
C VAL A 72 0.27 34.70 14.84
N GLN A 73 0.03 34.13 16.03
CA GLN A 73 -1.33 33.91 16.57
C GLN A 73 -1.35 34.35 18.04
N GLY A 74 -2.01 35.48 18.31
CA GLY A 74 -2.03 36.05 19.65
C GLY A 74 -0.64 36.39 20.15
N GLU A 75 -0.25 35.75 21.25
CA GLU A 75 1.09 35.90 21.85
C GLU A 75 2.09 34.83 21.37
N HIS A 76 1.67 33.91 20.50
CA HIS A 76 2.41 32.77 20.03
C HIS A 76 2.91 32.92 18.59
N LEU A 77 4.01 32.26 18.30
CA LEU A 77 4.57 32.09 16.95
C LEU A 77 4.55 30.61 16.63
N PHE A 78 3.62 30.16 15.83
CA PHE A 78 3.51 28.75 15.46
C PHE A 78 4.30 28.45 14.19
N ASN A 79 5.10 27.37 14.24
CA ASN A 79 5.75 26.83 13.05
C ASN A 79 4.67 26.40 12.03
N ILE A 80 4.92 26.63 10.74
CA ILE A 80 4.07 26.08 9.70
C ILE A 80 4.28 24.59 9.45
N ALA A 81 5.45 24.07 9.82
CA ALA A 81 5.74 22.63 9.73
C ALA A 81 4.90 21.86 10.75
N TRP A 82 4.31 20.77 10.28
CA TRP A 82 3.53 19.88 11.12
C TRP A 82 4.44 19.05 12.01
N LYS A 83 4.04 18.92 13.25
CA LYS A 83 4.50 17.89 14.20
C LYS A 83 3.40 16.84 14.34
N HIS A 84 3.78 15.65 14.73
CA HIS A 84 2.85 14.55 14.88
C HIS A 84 3.34 13.54 15.92
N ASP A 85 2.42 12.76 16.42
CA ASP A 85 2.63 11.49 17.12
C ASP A 85 1.91 10.35 16.38
N GLU A 86 1.60 9.25 17.03
CA GLU A 86 0.91 8.10 16.41
C GLU A 86 -0.54 8.40 16.01
N ASN A 87 -1.20 9.36 16.68
CA ASN A 87 -2.63 9.59 16.56
C ASN A 87 -2.98 10.97 16.01
N THR A 88 -2.15 11.98 16.31
CA THR A 88 -2.48 13.38 16.06
C THR A 88 -1.35 14.13 15.38
N HIS A 89 -1.71 15.24 14.74
CA HIS A 89 -0.76 16.22 14.24
C HIS A 89 -1.10 17.61 14.80
N TRP A 90 -0.10 18.50 14.88
CA TRP A 90 -0.24 19.86 15.40
C TRP A 90 0.89 20.75 14.87
N LYS A 91 0.76 22.04 15.14
CA LYS A 91 1.86 22.99 15.01
C LYS A 91 2.29 23.46 16.39
N GLU A 92 3.60 23.58 16.60
CA GLU A 92 4.18 23.99 17.90
C GLU A 92 4.49 25.46 17.94
N CYS A 93 4.30 26.06 19.13
CA CYS A 93 4.83 27.39 19.41
C CYS A 93 6.36 27.33 19.51
N MET A 94 7.02 28.28 18.84
CA MET A 94 8.48 28.39 18.77
C MET A 94 9.06 29.33 19.82
N ILE A 95 8.24 29.89 20.70
CA ILE A 95 8.71 30.70 21.82
C ILE A 95 9.27 29.80 22.90
N LYS A 96 10.45 30.14 23.43
CA LYS A 96 11.10 29.36 24.47
C LYS A 96 10.16 29.14 25.67
N ASP A 97 10.17 27.92 26.20
CA ASP A 97 9.35 27.48 27.33
C ASP A 97 7.82 27.58 27.09
N CYS A 98 7.39 27.79 25.83
CA CYS A 98 5.99 27.72 25.44
C CYS A 98 5.64 26.31 24.95
N ALA A 99 4.65 25.69 25.60
CA ALA A 99 4.15 24.36 25.25
C ALA A 99 2.84 24.40 24.43
N GLU A 100 2.44 25.59 23.98
CA GLU A 100 1.19 25.75 23.23
C GLU A 100 1.25 25.10 21.84
N LYS A 101 0.13 24.49 21.47
CA LYS A 101 -0.08 23.83 20.18
C LYS A 101 -1.30 24.43 19.48
N THR A 102 -1.25 24.53 18.16
CA THR A 102 -2.41 24.90 17.36
C THR A 102 -2.69 23.85 16.28
N ASP A 103 -3.88 23.92 15.67
CA ASP A 103 -4.32 22.99 14.62
C ASP A 103 -4.21 21.52 15.03
N VAL A 104 -4.41 21.21 16.32
CA VAL A 104 -4.37 19.85 16.85
C VAL A 104 -5.54 19.06 16.30
N ALA A 105 -5.26 18.01 15.53
CA ALA A 105 -6.29 17.14 14.97
C ALA A 105 -5.78 15.70 14.85
N GLU A 106 -6.70 14.75 14.80
CA GLU A 106 -6.38 13.35 14.50
C GLU A 106 -5.92 13.22 13.04
N HIS A 107 -5.08 12.20 12.79
CA HIS A 107 -4.70 11.86 11.42
C HIS A 107 -5.92 11.46 10.61
N ASN A 108 -6.00 11.96 9.37
CA ASN A 108 -7.09 11.64 8.47
C ASN A 108 -6.63 11.59 7.01
N GLY A 109 -7.51 11.05 6.15
CA GLY A 109 -7.24 10.89 4.73
C GLY A 109 -6.37 9.68 4.41
N GLY A 110 -6.03 9.55 3.14
CA GLY A 110 -5.31 8.39 2.63
C GLY A 110 -6.10 7.08 2.73
N GLN A 111 -5.54 6.04 2.18
CA GLN A 111 -6.15 4.71 2.21
C GLN A 111 -5.08 3.66 2.51
N ALA A 112 -5.28 2.90 3.60
CA ALA A 112 -4.40 1.79 3.92
C ALA A 112 -4.60 0.63 2.94
N THR A 113 -3.51 -0.02 2.58
CA THR A 113 -3.51 -1.28 1.85
C THR A 113 -2.97 -2.40 2.75
N CYS A 114 -3.04 -3.64 2.31
CA CYS A 114 -2.45 -4.75 3.06
C CYS A 114 -0.91 -4.68 3.18
N GLN A 115 -0.27 -3.71 2.53
CA GLN A 115 1.18 -3.52 2.53
C GLN A 115 1.63 -2.15 3.01
N LYS A 116 0.75 -1.17 3.02
CA LYS A 116 1.04 0.21 3.42
C LYS A 116 -0.08 0.75 4.30
N LYS A 117 0.27 1.41 5.40
CA LYS A 117 -0.66 2.16 6.24
C LYS A 117 -1.24 3.35 5.49
N ALA A 118 -2.32 3.92 6.00
CA ALA A 118 -2.84 5.20 5.50
C ALA A 118 -1.81 6.31 5.74
N GLU A 119 -1.73 7.26 4.84
CA GLU A 119 -0.89 8.44 4.95
C GLU A 119 -1.80 9.67 5.18
N CYS A 120 -1.55 10.41 6.26
CA CYS A 120 -2.31 11.60 6.58
C CYS A 120 -2.16 12.67 5.50
N GLU A 121 -3.26 13.16 4.94
CA GLU A 121 -3.25 14.19 3.88
C GLU A 121 -2.73 15.54 4.35
N VAL A 122 -2.67 15.77 5.67
CA VAL A 122 -2.24 17.05 6.26
C VAL A 122 -0.75 17.05 6.59
N CYS A 123 -0.23 16.01 7.25
CA CYS A 123 1.14 15.97 7.74
C CYS A 123 2.02 14.90 7.07
N SER A 124 1.46 14.11 6.15
CA SER A 124 2.12 13.01 5.44
C SER A 124 2.66 11.88 6.36
N GLN A 125 2.20 11.83 7.62
CA GLN A 125 2.55 10.73 8.52
C GLN A 125 1.73 9.48 8.18
N GLU A 126 2.39 8.33 8.14
CA GLU A 126 1.69 7.03 8.10
C GLU A 126 1.04 6.75 9.46
N TYR A 127 -0.23 6.33 9.47
CA TYR A 127 -1.00 6.10 10.68
C TYR A 127 -1.96 4.92 10.57
N GLY A 128 -2.51 4.47 11.69
CA GLY A 128 -3.45 3.36 11.75
C GLY A 128 -2.82 2.00 11.48
N GLU A 129 -3.63 1.03 11.11
CA GLU A 129 -3.22 -0.33 10.80
C GLU A 129 -3.16 -0.56 9.29
N LEU A 130 -2.52 -1.65 8.87
CA LEU A 130 -2.59 -2.10 7.49
C LEU A 130 -4.03 -2.46 7.11
N GLY A 131 -4.42 -2.19 5.88
CA GLY A 131 -5.71 -2.57 5.34
C GLY A 131 -5.83 -4.08 5.13
N ALA A 132 -7.06 -4.56 4.97
CA ALA A 132 -7.32 -5.95 4.63
C ALA A 132 -6.83 -6.29 3.20
N HIS A 133 -6.54 -7.56 2.97
CA HIS A 133 -6.29 -8.04 1.62
C HIS A 133 -7.55 -7.93 0.75
N ASN A 134 -7.39 -7.39 -0.45
CA ASN A 134 -8.44 -7.34 -1.46
C ASN A 134 -8.26 -8.49 -2.44
N TYR A 135 -8.90 -9.63 -2.18
CA TYR A 135 -8.83 -10.80 -3.06
C TYR A 135 -9.75 -10.63 -4.28
N GLY A 136 -9.19 -10.92 -5.44
CA GLY A 136 -9.95 -10.94 -6.69
C GLY A 136 -11.00 -12.04 -6.74
N SER A 137 -11.94 -11.93 -7.69
CA SER A 137 -12.93 -12.97 -7.97
C SER A 137 -12.40 -14.08 -8.88
N GLU A 138 -11.31 -13.85 -9.60
CA GLU A 138 -10.70 -14.81 -10.51
C GLU A 138 -9.97 -15.91 -9.76
N TRP A 139 -10.19 -17.15 -10.17
CA TRP A 139 -9.41 -18.28 -9.73
C TRP A 139 -8.07 -18.34 -10.44
N LYS A 140 -7.00 -18.47 -9.66
CA LYS A 140 -5.67 -18.87 -10.12
C LYS A 140 -5.48 -20.34 -9.78
N HIS A 141 -4.65 -21.03 -10.53
CA HIS A 141 -4.41 -22.46 -10.34
C HIS A 141 -3.01 -22.86 -10.78
N ASP A 142 -2.56 -23.99 -10.28
CA ASP A 142 -1.45 -24.79 -10.79
C ASP A 142 -1.96 -26.20 -11.20
N GLU A 143 -1.08 -27.18 -11.28
CA GLU A 143 -1.44 -28.55 -11.65
C GLU A 143 -2.27 -29.27 -10.56
N THR A 144 -2.23 -28.83 -9.31
CA THR A 144 -2.78 -29.53 -8.15
C THR A 144 -3.85 -28.76 -7.42
N SER A 145 -3.82 -27.45 -7.46
CA SER A 145 -4.60 -26.58 -6.58
C SER A 145 -5.09 -25.33 -7.29
N HIS A 146 -6.10 -24.72 -6.71
CA HIS A 146 -6.60 -23.41 -7.09
C HIS A 146 -6.67 -22.48 -5.86
N TRP A 147 -6.63 -21.16 -6.10
CA TRP A 147 -6.70 -20.11 -5.06
C TRP A 147 -7.16 -18.78 -5.65
N ARG A 148 -7.43 -17.82 -4.78
CA ARG A 148 -7.58 -16.41 -5.16
C ARG A 148 -6.39 -15.61 -4.63
N GLU A 149 -5.94 -14.64 -5.40
CA GLU A 149 -4.80 -13.78 -5.08
C GLU A 149 -5.25 -12.37 -4.68
N CYS A 150 -4.48 -11.77 -3.76
CA CYS A 150 -4.66 -10.37 -3.44
C CYS A 150 -4.34 -9.50 -4.66
N GLN A 151 -5.21 -8.51 -4.93
CA GLN A 151 -5.10 -7.59 -6.07
C GLN A 151 -4.19 -6.39 -5.78
N THR A 152 -3.69 -6.25 -4.54
CA THR A 152 -2.74 -5.20 -4.20
C THR A 152 -1.40 -5.50 -4.86
N GLU A 153 -0.88 -4.56 -5.63
CA GLU A 153 0.41 -4.69 -6.32
C GLU A 153 1.52 -5.11 -5.36
N GLY A 154 2.31 -6.10 -5.75
CA GLY A 154 3.38 -6.68 -4.94
C GLY A 154 2.92 -7.58 -3.78
N CYS A 155 1.63 -7.73 -3.51
CA CYS A 155 1.12 -8.64 -2.49
C CYS A 155 0.98 -10.06 -3.05
N THR A 156 1.56 -11.04 -2.36
CA THR A 156 1.52 -12.46 -2.74
C THR A 156 0.55 -13.29 -1.91
N ALA A 157 -0.27 -12.65 -1.10
CA ALA A 157 -1.23 -13.35 -0.23
C ALA A 157 -2.29 -14.09 -1.05
N LYS A 158 -2.60 -15.30 -0.65
CA LYS A 158 -3.58 -16.19 -1.26
C LYS A 158 -4.68 -16.55 -0.27
N THR A 159 -5.87 -16.81 -0.77
CA THR A 159 -6.98 -17.31 0.03
C THR A 159 -7.72 -18.42 -0.72
N GLU A 160 -8.59 -19.15 -0.01
CA GLU A 160 -9.41 -20.24 -0.57
C GLU A 160 -8.57 -21.28 -1.31
N ILE A 161 -7.38 -21.59 -0.79
CA ILE A 161 -6.46 -22.57 -1.36
C ILE A 161 -7.06 -23.95 -1.18
N ALA A 162 -7.34 -24.64 -2.29
CA ALA A 162 -7.88 -26.02 -2.26
C ALA A 162 -7.32 -26.84 -3.43
N VAL A 163 -7.27 -28.16 -3.25
CA VAL A 163 -6.94 -29.08 -4.34
C VAL A 163 -8.08 -29.13 -5.36
N HIS A 164 -7.73 -29.43 -6.60
CA HIS A 164 -8.76 -29.62 -7.64
C HIS A 164 -9.70 -30.76 -7.28
N SER A 165 -10.98 -30.58 -7.51
CA SER A 165 -12.02 -31.55 -7.21
C SER A 165 -13.20 -31.45 -8.16
N GLY A 166 -14.02 -32.52 -8.19
CA GLY A 166 -15.16 -32.63 -9.06
C GLY A 166 -14.81 -33.06 -10.49
N GLY A 167 -15.84 -33.12 -11.34
CA GLY A 167 -15.70 -33.61 -12.71
C GLY A 167 -15.39 -35.09 -12.80
N GLN A 168 -15.36 -35.63 -14.00
CA GLN A 168 -15.10 -37.03 -14.25
C GLN A 168 -14.17 -37.21 -15.44
N ALA A 169 -12.99 -37.81 -15.23
CA ALA A 169 -12.06 -38.11 -16.29
C ALA A 169 -12.62 -39.22 -17.21
N THR A 170 -12.38 -39.10 -18.49
CA THR A 170 -12.60 -40.14 -19.49
C THR A 170 -11.24 -40.58 -20.04
N CYS A 171 -11.24 -41.66 -20.83
CA CYS A 171 -10.03 -42.11 -21.51
C CYS A 171 -9.46 -41.09 -22.55
N GLN A 172 -10.19 -40.01 -22.82
CA GLN A 172 -9.79 -38.97 -23.78
C GLN A 172 -9.70 -37.57 -23.20
N LYS A 173 -10.31 -37.33 -22.02
CA LYS A 173 -10.34 -36.05 -21.35
C LYS A 173 -10.06 -36.23 -19.85
N LYS A 174 -9.20 -35.39 -19.28
CA LYS A 174 -9.00 -35.31 -17.83
C LYS A 174 -10.23 -34.79 -17.12
N ALA A 175 -10.29 -34.96 -15.81
CA ALA A 175 -11.33 -34.35 -15.00
C ALA A 175 -11.18 -32.82 -15.04
N GLU A 176 -12.31 -32.11 -15.02
CA GLU A 176 -12.35 -30.65 -14.96
C GLU A 176 -12.79 -30.20 -13.57
N CYS A 177 -12.01 -29.36 -12.90
CA CYS A 177 -12.35 -28.88 -11.56
C CYS A 177 -13.64 -28.05 -11.61
N GLU A 178 -14.63 -28.40 -10.79
CA GLU A 178 -15.92 -27.69 -10.74
C GLU A 178 -15.83 -26.26 -10.21
N VAL A 179 -14.72 -25.90 -9.53
CA VAL A 179 -14.52 -24.57 -8.95
C VAL A 179 -13.83 -23.63 -9.93
N CYS A 180 -12.71 -24.06 -10.53
CA CYS A 180 -11.86 -23.19 -11.35
C CYS A 180 -11.88 -23.52 -12.85
N GLY A 181 -12.50 -24.64 -13.26
CA GLY A 181 -12.55 -25.07 -14.65
C GLY A 181 -11.26 -25.69 -15.19
N GLN A 182 -10.20 -25.83 -14.36
CA GLN A 182 -8.93 -26.41 -14.79
C GLN A 182 -9.04 -27.93 -14.95
N GLU A 183 -8.50 -28.45 -16.06
CA GLU A 183 -8.30 -29.89 -16.20
C GLU A 183 -7.18 -30.37 -15.28
N TYR A 184 -7.39 -31.48 -14.57
CA TYR A 184 -6.44 -32.01 -13.59
C TYR A 184 -6.43 -33.53 -13.57
N GLY A 185 -5.42 -34.11 -12.91
CA GLY A 185 -5.28 -35.57 -12.76
C GLY A 185 -4.88 -36.26 -14.06
N GLU A 186 -5.11 -37.56 -14.10
CA GLU A 186 -4.82 -38.43 -15.24
C GLU A 186 -6.05 -38.69 -16.07
N LEU A 187 -5.88 -39.19 -17.28
CA LEU A 187 -7.01 -39.71 -18.09
C LEU A 187 -7.66 -40.90 -17.38
N GLY A 188 -8.96 -41.02 -17.50
CA GLY A 188 -9.72 -42.15 -17.00
C GLY A 188 -9.41 -43.44 -17.76
N ALA A 189 -9.78 -44.57 -17.17
CA ALA A 189 -9.69 -45.86 -17.84
C ALA A 189 -10.67 -45.96 -19.01
N HIS A 190 -10.35 -46.79 -19.99
CA HIS A 190 -11.32 -47.12 -21.02
C HIS A 190 -12.52 -47.90 -20.44
N ASN A 191 -13.72 -47.48 -20.78
CA ASN A 191 -14.97 -48.17 -20.42
C ASN A 191 -15.38 -49.07 -21.57
N TYR A 192 -14.94 -50.30 -21.55
CA TYR A 192 -15.31 -51.26 -22.57
C TYR A 192 -16.73 -51.82 -22.35
N GLY A 193 -17.53 -51.81 -23.40
CA GLY A 193 -18.85 -52.39 -23.38
C GLY A 193 -18.84 -53.91 -23.24
N SER A 194 -20.00 -54.47 -22.92
CA SER A 194 -20.21 -55.92 -22.88
C SER A 194 -20.48 -56.52 -24.26
N GLU A 195 -20.87 -55.70 -25.22
CA GLU A 195 -21.15 -56.17 -26.57
C GLU A 195 -19.89 -56.52 -27.37
N TRP A 196 -19.89 -57.67 -28.00
CA TRP A 196 -18.86 -58.09 -28.92
C TRP A 196 -19.11 -57.48 -30.30
N LYS A 197 -18.06 -56.87 -30.83
CA LYS A 197 -17.96 -56.48 -32.24
C LYS A 197 -17.10 -57.50 -32.97
N HIS A 198 -17.29 -57.65 -34.26
CA HIS A 198 -16.51 -58.58 -35.07
C HIS A 198 -16.39 -58.11 -36.53
N ASP A 199 -15.39 -58.63 -37.19
CA ASP A 199 -15.21 -58.65 -38.65
C ASP A 199 -15.15 -60.09 -39.16
N GLU A 200 -14.62 -60.30 -40.36
CA GLU A 200 -14.50 -61.65 -40.94
C GLU A 200 -13.49 -62.57 -40.24
N THR A 201 -12.57 -61.97 -39.47
CA THR A 201 -11.38 -62.66 -38.94
C THR A 201 -11.28 -62.64 -37.43
N SER A 202 -11.87 -61.64 -36.77
CA SER A 202 -11.63 -61.35 -35.32
C SER A 202 -12.88 -60.80 -34.68
N HIS A 203 -12.89 -60.87 -33.36
CA HIS A 203 -13.86 -60.25 -32.49
C HIS A 203 -13.19 -59.46 -31.40
N TRP A 204 -13.85 -58.40 -30.86
CA TRP A 204 -13.33 -57.54 -29.79
C TRP A 204 -14.46 -56.83 -29.06
N ARG A 205 -14.13 -56.13 -27.97
CA ARG A 205 -15.00 -55.16 -27.33
C ARG A 205 -14.45 -53.77 -27.53
N GLU A 206 -15.29 -52.77 -27.76
CA GLU A 206 -14.92 -51.39 -28.01
C GLU A 206 -15.16 -50.49 -26.78
N CYS A 207 -14.34 -49.47 -26.62
CA CYS A 207 -14.57 -48.43 -25.64
C CYS A 207 -15.84 -47.66 -25.96
N GLN A 208 -16.69 -47.47 -24.92
CA GLN A 208 -17.97 -46.76 -25.05
C GLN A 208 -17.84 -45.23 -25.01
N THR A 209 -16.64 -44.70 -24.75
CA THR A 209 -16.39 -43.27 -24.75
C THR A 209 -16.47 -42.76 -26.21
N GLU A 210 -17.32 -41.76 -26.44
CA GLU A 210 -17.51 -41.16 -27.76
C GLU A 210 -16.17 -40.74 -28.39
N GLY A 211 -15.95 -41.11 -29.64
CA GLY A 211 -14.69 -40.82 -30.35
C GLY A 211 -13.50 -41.71 -29.99
N CYS A 212 -13.61 -42.61 -28.98
CA CYS A 212 -12.55 -43.53 -28.62
C CYS A 212 -12.58 -44.81 -29.48
N THR A 213 -11.48 -45.13 -30.12
CA THR A 213 -11.36 -46.33 -30.98
C THR A 213 -10.61 -47.48 -30.33
N ALA A 214 -10.36 -47.41 -29.02
CA ALA A 214 -9.64 -48.44 -28.29
C ALA A 214 -10.46 -49.77 -28.24
N LYS A 215 -9.75 -50.86 -28.42
CA LYS A 215 -10.30 -52.21 -28.42
C LYS A 215 -9.68 -53.06 -27.32
N THR A 216 -10.44 -53.97 -26.73
CA THR A 216 -9.92 -54.99 -25.81
C THR A 216 -10.40 -56.36 -26.22
N ASP A 217 -9.82 -57.41 -25.65
CA ASP A 217 -10.14 -58.83 -25.87
C ASP A 217 -10.14 -59.23 -27.35
N VAL A 218 -9.24 -58.63 -28.12
CA VAL A 218 -9.12 -58.87 -29.55
C VAL A 218 -8.62 -60.34 -29.77
N ALA A 219 -9.47 -61.16 -30.36
CA ALA A 219 -9.11 -62.54 -30.65
C ALA A 219 -9.62 -62.94 -32.05
N LYS A 220 -8.91 -63.87 -32.68
CA LYS A 220 -9.34 -64.49 -33.94
C LYS A 220 -10.53 -65.42 -33.71
N HIS A 221 -11.40 -65.53 -34.70
CA HIS A 221 -12.44 -66.52 -34.67
C HIS A 221 -11.82 -67.93 -34.57
N SER A 222 -12.27 -68.73 -33.60
CA SER A 222 -11.83 -70.10 -33.41
C SER A 222 -13.04 -71.02 -33.18
N GLY A 223 -12.99 -72.24 -33.70
CA GLY A 223 -13.95 -73.27 -33.38
C GLY A 223 -15.29 -73.19 -34.11
N GLY A 224 -15.34 -73.40 -35.37
CA GLY A 224 -16.50 -73.84 -36.11
C GLY A 224 -16.19 -75.20 -36.78
N GLN A 225 -16.87 -76.22 -36.45
CA GLN A 225 -16.85 -77.42 -37.31
C GLN A 225 -17.85 -77.17 -38.47
N ALA A 226 -17.33 -77.38 -39.67
CA ALA A 226 -18.15 -77.46 -40.91
C ALA A 226 -19.02 -78.74 -40.91
#